data_e7ea8d45fb00496c96b0ee68f2b58f00
#
_entry.id   e7ea8d45fb00496c96b0ee68f2b58f00
#
_cell.length_a   1.000
_cell.length_b   1.000
_cell.length_c   1.000
_cell.angle_alpha   90.00
_cell.angle_beta   90.00
_cell.angle_gamma   90.00
#
_symmetry.space_group_name_H-M   'P 1'
#
loop_
_entity.id
_entity.type
_entity.pdbx_description
1 polymer ?
#
loop_
_entity_poly.entity_id
_entity_poly.type
_entity_poly.pdbx_seq_one_letter_code
_entity_poly.pdbx_strand_id
1 'polypeptide(L)'
;GFTREWGMEQFVRDSRITMIYEGTNGIQALDLVGRKLASNGGRAVFSFFAELDDFLGTAGDDAELQPFVEGLTTVKGQLQEGTNWLMQNGMSDFNNAGASSHDYLHLFGLTALCFMWARMAKVAIEKKADGDPFYGEKLMTGQYFLDRMLPDAAAHLAKVKTGAKSMMALS
;
A
#
# COMPACT_ATOMS: atom_id res chain seq x y z
N GLY A 1 -4.93 -22.33 4.62
CA GLY A 1 -5.26 -21.67 5.78
C GLY A 1 -6.70 -21.16 5.97
N PHE A 2 -7.71 -21.64 5.19
CA PHE A 2 -9.10 -21.22 5.39
C PHE A 2 -9.87 -22.03 6.44
N THR A 3 -9.23 -23.04 7.06
CA THR A 3 -9.84 -23.87 8.09
C THR A 3 -9.81 -23.18 9.46
N ARG A 4 -10.72 -23.60 10.37
CA ARG A 4 -10.91 -22.95 11.67
C ARG A 4 -9.70 -23.09 12.60
N GLU A 5 -8.95 -24.17 12.46
CA GLU A 5 -7.79 -24.46 13.30
C GLU A 5 -6.73 -23.35 13.26
N TRP A 6 -6.61 -22.64 12.13
CA TRP A 6 -5.64 -21.58 11.93
C TRP A 6 -6.16 -20.19 12.33
N GLY A 7 -7.43 -20.07 12.76
CA GLY A 7 -8.04 -18.81 13.17
C GLY A 7 -8.21 -17.75 12.06
N MET A 8 -7.93 -18.12 10.81
CA MET A 8 -7.97 -17.20 9.66
C MET A 8 -9.30 -17.28 8.86
N GLU A 9 -10.19 -18.20 9.19
CA GLU A 9 -11.41 -18.47 8.43
C GLU A 9 -12.36 -17.27 8.37
N GLN A 10 -12.39 -16.44 9.42
CA GLN A 10 -13.22 -15.25 9.45
C GLN A 10 -12.75 -14.21 8.43
N PHE A 11 -11.44 -14.00 8.30
CA PHE A 11 -10.89 -13.08 7.30
C PHE A 11 -11.18 -13.55 5.88
N VAL A 12 -11.16 -14.87 5.63
CA VAL A 12 -11.55 -15.44 4.33
C VAL A 12 -13.00 -15.16 4.02
N ARG A 13 -13.91 -15.36 5.00
CA ARG A 13 -15.34 -15.06 4.82
C ARG A 13 -15.58 -13.57 4.59
N ASP A 14 -14.95 -12.71 5.37
CA ASP A 14 -15.11 -11.26 5.26
C ASP A 14 -14.55 -10.71 3.94
N SER A 15 -13.45 -11.29 3.43
CA SER A 15 -12.86 -10.91 2.15
C SER A 15 -13.60 -11.47 0.94
N ARG A 16 -14.47 -12.48 1.12
CA ARG A 16 -15.16 -13.14 0.01
C ARG A 16 -16.04 -12.21 -0.80
N ILE A 17 -16.64 -11.22 -0.16
CA ILE A 17 -17.50 -10.24 -0.83
C ILE A 17 -16.75 -9.48 -1.93
N THR A 18 -15.46 -9.22 -1.77
CA THR A 18 -14.64 -8.50 -2.76
C THR A 18 -14.52 -9.25 -4.08
N MET A 19 -14.59 -10.59 -4.06
CA MET A 19 -14.56 -11.45 -5.25
C MET A 19 -15.94 -11.57 -5.91
N ILE A 20 -17.01 -11.49 -5.12
CA ILE A 20 -18.39 -11.66 -5.60
C ILE A 20 -18.92 -10.34 -6.15
N TYR A 21 -18.56 -9.25 -5.48
CA TYR A 21 -18.99 -7.90 -5.80
C TYR A 21 -18.03 -7.29 -6.85
N GLU A 22 -17.93 -7.97 -7.99
CA GLU A 22 -17.05 -7.54 -9.09
C GLU A 22 -17.59 -6.28 -9.77
N GLY A 23 -16.70 -5.53 -10.39
CA GLY A 23 -16.95 -4.20 -10.94
C GLY A 23 -16.71 -3.08 -9.93
N THR A 24 -16.43 -3.40 -8.66
CA THR A 24 -16.16 -2.37 -7.63
C THR A 24 -14.70 -1.95 -7.59
N ASN A 25 -13.75 -2.75 -8.04
CA ASN A 25 -12.33 -2.41 -8.01
C ASN A 25 -12.06 -1.10 -8.76
N GLY A 26 -12.56 -0.96 -9.98
CA GLY A 26 -12.47 0.27 -10.75
C GLY A 26 -13.20 1.43 -10.10
N ILE A 27 -14.41 1.20 -9.57
CA ILE A 27 -15.18 2.21 -8.86
C ILE A 27 -14.47 2.68 -7.59
N GLN A 28 -13.87 1.76 -6.82
CA GLN A 28 -13.11 2.14 -5.62
C GLN A 28 -11.84 2.91 -5.97
N ALA A 29 -11.17 2.57 -7.05
CA ALA A 29 -10.01 3.30 -7.54
C ALA A 29 -10.40 4.72 -7.97
N LEU A 30 -11.48 4.87 -8.73
CA LEU A 30 -12.02 6.17 -9.13
C LEU A 30 -12.50 6.99 -7.92
N ASP A 31 -13.15 6.35 -6.95
CA ASP A 31 -13.59 7.03 -5.71
C ASP A 31 -12.40 7.51 -4.87
N LEU A 32 -11.35 6.71 -4.78
CA LEU A 32 -10.13 7.10 -4.08
C LEU A 32 -9.53 8.38 -4.70
N VAL A 33 -9.31 8.37 -6.01
CA VAL A 33 -8.63 9.47 -6.71
C VAL A 33 -9.55 10.68 -6.92
N GLY A 34 -10.79 10.45 -7.36
CA GLY A 34 -11.72 11.53 -7.75
C GLY A 34 -12.41 12.21 -6.57
N ARG A 35 -12.56 11.53 -5.43
CA ARG A 35 -13.30 12.06 -4.28
C ARG A 35 -12.48 12.09 -3.00
N LYS A 36 -11.93 10.95 -2.57
CA LYS A 36 -11.30 10.84 -1.24
C LYS A 36 -9.97 11.58 -1.17
N LEU A 37 -9.15 11.49 -2.22
CA LEU A 37 -7.82 12.09 -2.23
C LEU A 37 -7.88 13.62 -2.07
N ALA A 38 -8.81 14.28 -2.74
CA ALA A 38 -8.97 15.74 -2.69
C ALA A 38 -9.83 16.23 -1.51
N SER A 39 -10.54 15.32 -0.82
CA SER A 39 -11.47 15.67 0.26
C SER A 39 -10.76 16.41 1.39
N ASN A 40 -11.35 17.52 1.84
CA ASN A 40 -10.80 18.36 2.91
C ASN A 40 -9.32 18.76 2.69
N GLY A 41 -8.95 19.09 1.44
CA GLY A 41 -7.59 19.48 1.08
C GLY A 41 -6.57 18.34 1.19
N GLY A 42 -7.00 17.09 1.03
CA GLY A 42 -6.12 15.93 1.12
C GLY A 42 -5.81 15.48 2.55
N ARG A 43 -6.57 15.96 3.55
CA ARG A 43 -6.30 15.70 4.97
C ARG A 43 -6.05 14.23 5.28
N ALA A 44 -6.83 13.30 4.70
CA ALA A 44 -6.70 11.88 5.00
C ALA A 44 -5.35 11.30 4.55
N VAL A 45 -4.91 11.63 3.34
CA VAL A 45 -3.62 11.14 2.81
C VAL A 45 -2.44 11.76 3.56
N PHE A 46 -2.51 13.04 3.92
CA PHE A 46 -1.46 13.67 4.71
C PHE A 46 -1.40 13.13 6.15
N SER A 47 -2.54 12.81 6.76
CA SER A 47 -2.57 12.13 8.06
C SER A 47 -1.94 10.74 7.99
N PHE A 48 -2.18 10.00 6.89
CA PHE A 48 -1.54 8.73 6.67
C PHE A 48 0.00 8.87 6.52
N PHE A 49 0.47 9.84 5.74
CA PHE A 49 1.91 10.10 5.65
C PHE A 49 2.53 10.47 7.00
N ALA A 50 1.84 11.27 7.81
CA ALA A 50 2.32 11.60 9.15
C ALA A 50 2.44 10.36 10.05
N GLU A 51 1.48 9.43 9.98
CA GLU A 51 1.55 8.17 10.73
C GLU A 51 2.74 7.29 10.28
N LEU A 52 3.05 7.26 8.96
CA LEU A 52 4.24 6.57 8.46
C LEU A 52 5.52 7.23 8.97
N ASP A 53 5.57 8.58 9.00
CA ASP A 53 6.72 9.33 9.50
C ASP A 53 6.96 9.11 10.99
N ASP A 54 5.90 9.10 11.80
CA ASP A 54 5.97 8.80 13.23
C ASP A 54 6.53 7.40 13.49
N PHE A 55 6.06 6.40 12.72
CA PHE A 55 6.61 5.06 12.83
C PHE A 55 8.09 5.01 12.44
N LEU A 56 8.46 5.58 11.29
CA LEU A 56 9.85 5.61 10.81
C LEU A 56 10.76 6.33 11.80
N GLY A 57 10.30 7.43 12.40
CA GLY A 57 11.04 8.17 13.43
C GLY A 57 11.24 7.42 14.76
N THR A 58 10.43 6.38 15.00
CA THR A 58 10.47 5.58 16.24
C THR A 58 10.87 4.12 16.04
N ALA A 59 11.23 3.74 14.81
CA ALA A 59 11.53 2.34 14.44
C ALA A 59 12.79 1.81 15.16
N GLY A 60 13.79 2.68 15.42
CA GLY A 60 15.08 2.29 16.01
C GLY A 60 16.04 1.71 14.95
N ASP A 61 17.21 1.27 15.42
CA ASP A 61 18.34 0.83 14.58
C ASP A 61 18.53 -0.69 14.58
N ASP A 62 17.48 -1.47 14.88
CA ASP A 62 17.56 -2.93 14.87
C ASP A 62 17.83 -3.46 13.46
N ALA A 63 18.90 -4.23 13.28
CA ALA A 63 19.36 -4.71 11.98
C ALA A 63 18.32 -5.62 11.26
N GLU A 64 17.52 -6.38 12.00
CA GLU A 64 16.46 -7.21 11.43
C GLU A 64 15.25 -6.38 10.98
N LEU A 65 15.06 -5.20 11.56
CA LEU A 65 13.98 -4.27 11.18
C LEU A 65 14.35 -3.38 9.99
N GLN A 66 15.64 -3.13 9.77
CA GLN A 66 16.10 -2.19 8.72
C GLN A 66 15.54 -2.48 7.32
N PRO A 67 15.45 -3.73 6.82
CA PRO A 67 14.86 -3.98 5.49
C PRO A 67 13.42 -3.49 5.37
N PHE A 68 12.64 -3.57 6.45
CA PHE A 68 11.25 -3.08 6.49
C PHE A 68 11.17 -1.55 6.54
N VAL A 69 12.09 -0.92 7.27
CA VAL A 69 12.21 0.55 7.36
C VAL A 69 12.61 1.14 6.00
N GLU A 70 13.60 0.55 5.32
CA GLU A 70 14.04 0.96 4.01
C GLU A 70 12.96 0.77 2.94
N GLY A 71 12.28 -0.39 2.96
CA GLY A 71 11.15 -0.69 2.09
C GLY A 71 10.02 0.32 2.27
N LEU A 72 9.64 0.61 3.52
CA LEU A 72 8.58 1.56 3.85
C LEU A 72 8.97 3.00 3.44
N THR A 73 10.22 3.40 3.68
CA THR A 73 10.73 4.72 3.29
C THR A 73 10.63 4.90 1.77
N THR A 74 11.05 3.88 1.03
CA THR A 74 11.03 3.88 -0.43
C THR A 74 9.61 3.97 -0.97
N VAL A 75 8.71 3.07 -0.54
CA VAL A 75 7.35 3.03 -1.08
C VAL A 75 6.51 4.24 -0.64
N LYS A 76 6.74 4.79 0.55
CA LYS A 76 6.16 6.06 0.99
C LYS A 76 6.55 7.20 0.04
N GLY A 77 7.84 7.30 -0.30
CA GLY A 77 8.32 8.30 -1.26
C GLY A 77 7.65 8.16 -2.63
N GLN A 78 7.50 6.93 -3.11
CA GLN A 78 6.78 6.62 -4.35
C GLN A 78 5.30 7.02 -4.28
N LEU A 79 4.63 6.73 -3.18
CA LEU A 79 3.23 7.13 -3.00
C LEU A 79 3.09 8.66 -2.94
N GLN A 80 4.00 9.36 -2.25
CA GLN A 80 4.02 10.83 -2.21
C GLN A 80 4.19 11.42 -3.62
N GLU A 81 5.10 10.85 -4.42
CA GLU A 81 5.31 11.26 -5.81
C GLU A 81 4.06 11.07 -6.66
N GLY A 82 3.42 9.89 -6.58
CA GLY A 82 2.17 9.59 -7.28
C GLY A 82 1.03 10.51 -6.85
N THR A 83 0.91 10.78 -5.55
CA THR A 83 -0.06 11.73 -4.98
C THR A 83 0.12 13.14 -5.53
N ASN A 84 1.35 13.64 -5.51
CA ASN A 84 1.68 14.97 -6.04
C ASN A 84 1.39 15.06 -7.54
N TRP A 85 1.73 14.01 -8.30
CA TRP A 85 1.44 13.97 -9.73
C TRP A 85 -0.08 14.06 -10.01
N LEU A 86 -0.89 13.30 -9.26
CA LEU A 86 -2.35 13.32 -9.39
C LEU A 86 -2.94 14.68 -9.00
N MET A 87 -2.45 15.30 -7.93
CA MET A 87 -2.90 16.63 -7.52
C MET A 87 -2.61 17.69 -8.59
N GLN A 88 -1.50 17.58 -9.30
CA GLN A 88 -1.10 18.53 -10.34
C GLN A 88 -1.79 18.26 -11.70
N ASN A 89 -1.94 17.00 -12.08
CA ASN A 89 -2.37 16.60 -13.43
C ASN A 89 -3.79 16.06 -13.47
N GLY A 90 -4.26 15.40 -12.41
CA GLY A 90 -5.59 14.79 -12.34
C GLY A 90 -6.70 15.83 -12.14
N MET A 91 -6.41 16.95 -11.47
CA MET A 91 -7.38 18.03 -11.28
C MET A 91 -7.55 18.90 -12.54
N SER A 92 -6.51 19.01 -13.36
CA SER A 92 -6.56 19.76 -14.62
C SER A 92 -7.18 18.97 -15.77
N ASP A 93 -7.08 17.64 -15.74
CA ASP A 93 -7.69 16.75 -16.72
C ASP A 93 -8.15 15.45 -16.03
N PHE A 94 -9.47 15.27 -15.95
CA PHE A 94 -10.08 14.08 -15.34
C PHE A 94 -9.73 12.77 -16.04
N ASN A 95 -9.35 12.79 -17.32
CA ASN A 95 -8.86 11.59 -18.00
C ASN A 95 -7.57 11.09 -17.35
N ASN A 96 -6.68 11.98 -16.92
CA ASN A 96 -5.46 11.62 -16.19
C ASN A 96 -5.79 10.95 -14.85
N ALA A 97 -6.75 11.48 -14.10
CA ALA A 97 -7.21 10.88 -12.85
C ALA A 97 -7.79 9.48 -13.09
N GLY A 98 -8.65 9.34 -14.10
CA GLY A 98 -9.25 8.05 -14.48
C GLY A 98 -8.20 7.02 -14.89
N ALA A 99 -7.31 7.37 -15.80
CA ALA A 99 -6.26 6.48 -16.31
C ALA A 99 -5.30 6.00 -15.22
N SER A 100 -5.01 6.84 -14.23
CA SER A 100 -4.07 6.54 -13.15
C SER A 100 -4.70 5.87 -11.93
N SER A 101 -6.02 5.85 -11.83
CA SER A 101 -6.75 5.49 -10.61
C SER A 101 -6.44 4.06 -10.13
N HIS A 102 -6.45 3.09 -11.04
CA HIS A 102 -6.18 1.68 -10.72
C HIS A 102 -4.76 1.50 -10.16
N ASP A 103 -3.77 2.03 -10.86
CA ASP A 103 -2.37 1.89 -10.43
C ASP A 103 -2.08 2.68 -9.15
N TYR A 104 -2.74 3.82 -8.94
CA TYR A 104 -2.63 4.57 -7.68
C TYR A 104 -3.25 3.81 -6.50
N LEU A 105 -4.39 3.14 -6.69
CA LEU A 105 -4.99 2.30 -5.65
C LEU A 105 -4.03 1.17 -5.24
N HIS A 106 -3.40 0.50 -6.21
CA HIS A 106 -2.43 -0.56 -5.92
C HIS A 106 -1.18 -0.03 -5.23
N LEU A 107 -0.63 1.09 -5.68
CA LEU A 107 0.51 1.75 -5.03
C LEU A 107 0.19 2.10 -3.56
N PHE A 108 -1.00 2.65 -3.32
CA PHE A 108 -1.47 2.96 -1.96
C PHE A 108 -1.62 1.69 -1.13
N GLY A 109 -2.21 0.65 -1.69
CA GLY A 109 -2.39 -0.65 -1.04
C GLY A 109 -1.05 -1.30 -0.65
N LEU A 110 -0.07 -1.31 -1.55
CA LEU A 110 1.27 -1.83 -1.27
C LEU A 110 1.98 -1.03 -0.17
N THR A 111 1.80 0.29 -0.16
CA THR A 111 2.34 1.16 0.91
C THR A 111 1.72 0.82 2.27
N ALA A 112 0.40 0.67 2.32
CA ALA A 112 -0.30 0.31 3.55
C ALA A 112 0.09 -1.09 4.04
N LEU A 113 0.22 -2.07 3.14
CA LEU A 113 0.69 -3.41 3.47
C LEU A 113 2.14 -3.39 3.98
N CYS A 114 3.02 -2.61 3.35
CA CYS A 114 4.41 -2.46 3.81
C CYS A 114 4.46 -1.89 5.22
N PHE A 115 3.63 -0.90 5.53
CA PHE A 115 3.50 -0.35 6.87
C PHE A 115 3.05 -1.42 7.89
N MET A 116 2.03 -2.23 7.54
CA MET A 116 1.60 -3.31 8.42
C MET A 116 2.69 -4.36 8.61
N TRP A 117 3.43 -4.73 7.57
CA TRP A 117 4.56 -5.64 7.68
C TRP A 117 5.68 -5.08 8.57
N ALA A 118 6.01 -3.79 8.45
CA ALA A 118 7.02 -3.16 9.31
C ALA A 118 6.60 -3.17 10.79
N ARG A 119 5.33 -2.90 11.08
CA ARG A 119 4.78 -3.00 12.45
C ARG A 119 4.80 -4.43 12.98
N MET A 120 4.40 -5.42 12.16
CA MET A 120 4.43 -6.83 12.55
C MET A 120 5.86 -7.31 12.78
N ALA A 121 6.81 -6.89 11.92
CA ALA A 121 8.21 -7.21 12.07
C ALA A 121 8.78 -6.68 13.39
N LYS A 122 8.50 -5.42 13.74
CA LYS A 122 8.92 -4.84 15.02
C LYS A 122 8.45 -5.69 16.21
N VAL A 123 7.17 -6.07 16.24
CA VAL A 123 6.62 -6.92 17.31
C VAL A 123 7.25 -8.33 17.28
N ALA A 124 7.46 -8.90 16.09
CA ALA A 124 8.05 -10.23 15.96
C ALA A 124 9.49 -10.26 16.46
N ILE A 125 10.30 -9.24 16.18
CA ILE A 125 11.67 -9.09 16.69
C ILE A 125 11.67 -9.03 18.21
N GLU A 126 10.81 -8.19 18.82
CA GLU A 126 10.69 -8.05 20.26
C GLU A 126 10.31 -9.37 20.95
N LYS A 127 9.44 -10.18 20.33
CA LYS A 127 8.94 -11.43 20.90
C LYS A 127 9.71 -12.69 20.51
N LYS A 128 10.64 -12.59 19.59
CA LYS A 128 11.46 -13.74 19.12
C LYS A 128 12.20 -14.45 20.26
N ALA A 129 12.58 -13.70 21.31
CA ALA A 129 13.24 -14.24 22.50
C ALA A 129 12.35 -15.18 23.33
N ASP A 130 11.04 -15.16 23.13
CA ASP A 130 10.08 -16.04 23.83
C ASP A 130 10.18 -17.51 23.37
N GLY A 131 10.93 -17.77 22.28
CA GLY A 131 11.21 -19.12 21.77
C GLY A 131 10.12 -19.72 20.90
N ASP A 132 9.05 -18.97 20.60
CA ASP A 132 8.00 -19.41 19.65
C ASP A 132 8.48 -19.21 18.20
N PRO A 133 8.55 -20.29 17.41
CA PRO A 133 8.99 -20.23 16.01
C PRO A 133 8.12 -19.34 15.13
N PHE A 134 6.87 -19.09 15.51
CA PHE A 134 5.93 -18.21 14.81
C PHE A 134 6.53 -16.85 14.46
N TYR A 135 7.28 -16.25 15.39
CA TYR A 135 7.85 -14.92 15.18
C TYR A 135 8.97 -14.93 14.12
N GLY A 136 9.79 -15.96 14.11
CA GLY A 136 10.80 -16.15 13.06
C GLY A 136 10.17 -16.37 11.67
N GLU A 137 9.16 -17.23 11.59
CA GLU A 137 8.41 -17.47 10.34
C GLU A 137 7.69 -16.22 9.84
N LYS A 138 7.19 -15.38 10.76
CA LYS A 138 6.58 -14.10 10.42
C LYS A 138 7.58 -13.15 9.76
N LEU A 139 8.80 -13.07 10.25
CA LEU A 139 9.86 -12.25 9.65
C LEU A 139 10.24 -12.76 8.25
N MET A 140 10.38 -14.07 8.08
CA MET A 140 10.64 -14.66 6.75
C MET A 140 9.51 -14.37 5.75
N THR A 141 8.26 -14.44 6.20
CA THR A 141 7.10 -14.10 5.36
C THR A 141 7.09 -12.61 4.99
N GLY A 142 7.45 -11.74 5.94
CA GLY A 142 7.60 -10.31 5.68
C GLY A 142 8.70 -10.01 4.68
N GLN A 143 9.85 -10.71 4.78
CA GLN A 143 10.92 -10.58 3.80
C GLN A 143 10.46 -11.00 2.40
N TYR A 144 9.69 -12.08 2.27
CA TYR A 144 9.08 -12.47 1.00
C TYR A 144 8.20 -11.35 0.41
N PHE A 145 7.41 -10.66 1.24
CA PHE A 145 6.63 -9.51 0.79
C PHE A 145 7.53 -8.41 0.24
N LEU A 146 8.61 -8.06 0.95
CA LEU A 146 9.55 -7.03 0.51
C LEU A 146 10.22 -7.40 -0.83
N ASP A 147 10.60 -8.66 -0.99
CA ASP A 147 11.37 -9.10 -2.16
C ASP A 147 10.50 -9.33 -3.40
N ARG A 148 9.23 -9.74 -3.23
CA ARG A 148 8.41 -10.30 -4.31
C ARG A 148 7.14 -9.50 -4.62
N MET A 149 6.65 -8.71 -3.67
CA MET A 149 5.41 -7.96 -3.86
C MET A 149 5.66 -6.45 -3.89
N LEU A 150 6.48 -5.94 -2.98
CA LEU A 150 6.74 -4.51 -2.87
C LEU A 150 7.37 -3.88 -4.13
N PRO A 151 8.24 -4.57 -4.90
CA PRO A 151 8.82 -4.00 -6.13
C PRO A 151 7.79 -3.57 -7.17
N ASP A 152 6.58 -4.13 -7.17
CA ASP A 152 5.49 -3.73 -8.08
C ASP A 152 5.07 -2.26 -7.88
N ALA A 153 5.33 -1.69 -6.70
CA ALA A 153 5.04 -0.29 -6.40
C ALA A 153 5.71 0.69 -7.39
N ALA A 154 6.94 0.40 -7.80
CA ALA A 154 7.67 1.22 -8.77
C ALA A 154 7.00 1.17 -10.16
N ALA A 155 6.50 0.01 -10.59
CA ALA A 155 5.78 -0.15 -11.84
C ALA A 155 4.44 0.60 -11.80
N HIS A 156 3.72 0.52 -10.68
CA HIS A 156 2.48 1.27 -10.48
C HIS A 156 2.72 2.79 -10.51
N LEU A 157 3.76 3.29 -9.84
CA LEU A 157 4.13 4.71 -9.92
C LEU A 157 4.42 5.16 -11.35
N ALA A 158 5.19 4.38 -12.10
CA ALA A 158 5.50 4.69 -13.48
C ALA A 158 4.24 4.82 -14.34
N LYS A 159 3.28 3.90 -14.18
CA LYS A 159 1.98 3.93 -14.88
C LYS A 159 1.11 5.11 -14.43
N VAL A 160 1.05 5.44 -13.14
CA VAL A 160 0.36 6.64 -12.64
C VAL A 160 0.83 7.87 -13.40
N LYS A 161 2.14 8.03 -13.55
CA LYS A 161 2.77 9.21 -14.19
C LYS A 161 2.61 9.24 -15.71
N THR A 162 2.20 8.15 -16.35
CA THR A 162 1.93 8.13 -17.79
C THR A 162 0.69 8.93 -18.18
N GLY A 163 -0.29 9.00 -17.29
CA GLY A 163 -1.56 9.68 -17.54
C GLY A 163 -2.37 9.05 -18.67
N ALA A 164 -3.29 9.82 -19.23
CA ALA A 164 -4.27 9.34 -20.21
C ALA A 164 -3.82 9.45 -21.67
N LYS A 165 -2.69 10.09 -21.96
CA LYS A 165 -2.31 10.45 -23.34
C LYS A 165 -2.39 9.30 -24.35
N SER A 166 -1.86 8.14 -23.99
CA SER A 166 -1.89 6.96 -24.89
C SER A 166 -3.28 6.33 -24.98
N MET A 167 -4.07 6.37 -23.91
CA MET A 167 -5.43 5.82 -23.91
C MET A 167 -6.39 6.67 -24.76
N MET A 168 -6.20 8.00 -24.73
CA MET A 168 -7.05 8.95 -25.48
C MET A 168 -6.57 9.20 -26.91
N ALA A 169 -5.47 8.60 -27.32
CA ALA A 169 -4.91 8.81 -28.67
C ALA A 169 -5.77 8.21 -29.79
N LEU A 170 -6.69 7.31 -29.46
CA LEU A 170 -7.61 6.63 -30.40
C LEU A 170 -9.04 7.14 -30.33
N SER A 171 -9.30 8.20 -29.58
CA SER A 171 -10.63 8.80 -29.38
C SER A 171 -10.89 10.00 -30.32
#